data_c73d6ab90828a72b9432c26ed290c197
#
_entry.id   c73d6ab90828a72b9432c26ed290c197
#
_cell.length_a   1.000
_cell.length_b   1.000
_cell.length_c   1.000
_cell.angle_alpha   90.00
_cell.angle_beta   90.00
_cell.angle_gamma   90.00
#
_symmetry.space_group_name_H-M   'P 1'
#
loop_
_entity.id
_entity.type
_entity.pdbx_description
1 polymer ?
#
loop_
_entity_poly.entity_id
_entity_poly.type
_entity_poly.pdbx_seq_one_letter_code
_entity_poly.pdbx_strand_id
1 'polypeptide(L)'
;MAISTYAELKASIANFLNRDDLTATIPDFISLAESSINNEIRHWRMETRAETTIDSQFTGIPNDWLSTIRFHLTTSGTSSLNFMSLATMQSSRAARNNSTGTPTNYSLNSSQ
;
A
#
# COMPACT_ATOMS: atom_id res chain seq x y z
N MET A 1 -30.04 16.91 -3.31
CA MET A 1 -30.35 15.56 -2.82
C MET A 1 -29.05 14.93 -2.35
N ALA A 2 -29.02 14.50 -1.12
CA ALA A 2 -27.82 13.83 -0.60
C ALA A 2 -27.81 12.35 -1.05
N ILE A 3 -26.73 11.90 -1.66
CA ILE A 3 -26.52 10.49 -2.01
C ILE A 3 -25.98 9.79 -0.78
N SER A 4 -26.78 8.94 -0.16
CA SER A 4 -26.44 8.24 1.09
C SER A 4 -26.26 6.72 0.92
N THR A 5 -26.76 6.18 -0.18
CA THR A 5 -26.70 4.75 -0.47
C THR A 5 -26.09 4.47 -1.84
N TYR A 6 -25.53 3.26 -2.00
CA TYR A 6 -25.00 2.79 -3.29
C TYR A 6 -26.07 2.74 -4.39
N ALA A 7 -27.30 2.40 -4.01
CA ALA A 7 -28.42 2.37 -4.96
C ALA A 7 -28.75 3.78 -5.48
N GLU A 8 -28.77 4.78 -4.60
CA GLU A 8 -28.98 6.19 -4.96
C GLU A 8 -27.85 6.73 -5.84
N LEU A 9 -26.61 6.32 -5.57
CA LEU A 9 -25.47 6.66 -6.42
C LEU A 9 -25.65 6.13 -7.84
N LYS A 10 -25.98 4.86 -8.00
CA LYS A 10 -26.25 4.26 -9.32
C LYS A 10 -27.39 4.96 -10.06
N ALA A 11 -28.49 5.22 -9.37
CA ALA A 11 -29.63 5.92 -9.95
C ALA A 11 -29.28 7.35 -10.37
N SER A 12 -28.50 8.06 -9.56
CA SER A 12 -28.03 9.41 -9.87
C SER A 12 -27.12 9.43 -11.10
N ILE A 13 -26.22 8.46 -11.22
CA ILE A 13 -25.36 8.32 -12.41
C ILE A 13 -26.19 8.03 -13.66
N ALA A 14 -27.16 7.11 -13.61
CA ALA A 14 -28.03 6.80 -14.71
C ALA A 14 -28.85 8.03 -15.15
N ASN A 15 -29.41 8.79 -14.20
CA ASN A 15 -30.12 10.02 -14.48
C ASN A 15 -29.23 11.10 -15.11
N PHE A 16 -28.00 11.26 -14.62
CA PHE A 16 -27.04 12.22 -15.16
C PHE A 16 -26.68 11.88 -16.61
N LEU A 17 -26.47 10.60 -16.91
CA LEU A 17 -26.16 10.11 -18.26
C LEU A 17 -27.39 10.11 -19.16
N ASN A 18 -28.62 10.19 -18.60
CA ASN A 18 -29.88 10.05 -19.30
C ASN A 18 -29.94 8.78 -20.19
N ARG A 19 -29.45 7.67 -19.63
CA ARG A 19 -29.36 6.37 -20.32
C ARG A 19 -29.75 5.23 -19.37
N ASP A 20 -30.65 4.37 -19.82
CA ASP A 20 -31.13 3.21 -19.06
C ASP A 20 -30.39 1.92 -19.41
N ASP A 21 -29.69 1.92 -20.55
CA ASP A 21 -28.98 0.76 -21.08
C ASP A 21 -27.64 0.47 -20.38
N LEU A 22 -27.13 1.43 -19.59
CA LEU A 22 -25.85 1.31 -18.90
C LEU A 22 -25.96 0.83 -17.44
N THR A 23 -27.15 0.49 -16.97
CA THR A 23 -27.41 0.12 -15.58
C THR A 23 -26.54 -1.04 -15.09
N ALA A 24 -26.22 -2.01 -15.95
CA ALA A 24 -25.34 -3.12 -15.66
C ALA A 24 -23.85 -2.73 -15.61
N THR A 25 -23.45 -1.67 -16.33
CA THR A 25 -22.06 -1.23 -16.44
C THR A 25 -21.66 -0.17 -15.40
N ILE A 26 -22.64 0.54 -14.84
CA ILE A 26 -22.40 1.57 -13.80
C ILE A 26 -21.60 1.04 -12.61
N PRO A 27 -21.84 -0.18 -12.07
CA PRO A 27 -21.00 -0.74 -11.01
C PRO A 27 -19.53 -0.85 -11.38
N ASP A 28 -19.21 -1.18 -12.61
CA ASP A 28 -17.81 -1.30 -13.08
C ASP A 28 -17.13 0.07 -13.08
N PHE A 29 -17.82 1.12 -13.50
CA PHE A 29 -17.30 2.48 -13.45
C PHE A 29 -17.07 2.97 -12.01
N ILE A 30 -17.97 2.60 -11.10
CA ILE A 30 -17.79 2.92 -9.66
C ILE A 30 -16.55 2.21 -9.11
N SER A 31 -16.38 0.92 -9.39
CA SER A 31 -15.20 0.15 -8.95
C SER A 31 -13.89 0.72 -9.51
N LEU A 32 -13.90 1.16 -10.75
CA LEU A 32 -12.76 1.81 -11.38
C LEU A 32 -12.41 3.14 -10.70
N ALA A 33 -13.43 3.95 -10.39
CA ALA A 33 -13.25 5.20 -9.67
C ALA A 33 -12.73 4.98 -8.24
N GLU A 34 -13.26 3.99 -7.53
CA GLU A 34 -12.79 3.61 -6.19
C GLU A 34 -11.31 3.18 -6.21
N SER A 35 -10.92 2.38 -7.21
CA SER A 35 -9.53 1.97 -7.39
C SER A 35 -8.61 3.17 -7.64
N SER A 36 -9.02 4.11 -8.47
CA SER A 36 -8.27 5.34 -8.73
C SER A 36 -8.14 6.19 -7.45
N ILE A 37 -9.24 6.39 -6.74
CA ILE A 37 -9.24 7.13 -5.47
C ILE A 37 -8.29 6.49 -4.45
N ASN A 38 -8.36 5.17 -4.28
CA ASN A 38 -7.49 4.45 -3.35
C ASN A 38 -6.00 4.52 -3.71
N ASN A 39 -5.68 4.61 -4.99
CA ASN A 39 -4.29 4.74 -5.44
C ASN A 39 -3.74 6.16 -5.34
N GLU A 40 -4.57 7.17 -5.58
CA GLU A 40 -4.13 8.58 -5.64
C GLU A 40 -4.23 9.31 -4.31
N ILE A 41 -5.31 9.06 -3.56
CA ILE A 41 -5.56 9.76 -2.30
C ILE A 41 -4.83 9.05 -1.16
N ARG A 42 -4.05 9.84 -0.41
CA ARG A 42 -3.42 9.42 0.85
C ARG A 42 -4.10 10.15 2.00
N HIS A 43 -4.81 9.39 2.82
CA HIS A 43 -5.52 9.92 3.98
C HIS A 43 -5.06 9.21 5.25
N TRP A 44 -4.97 9.92 6.37
CA TRP A 44 -4.49 9.37 7.64
C TRP A 44 -5.28 8.14 8.12
N ARG A 45 -6.56 8.02 7.76
CA ARG A 45 -7.37 6.82 8.06
C ARG A 45 -6.99 5.57 7.26
N MET A 46 -6.18 5.73 6.22
CA MET A 46 -5.63 4.62 5.45
C MET A 46 -4.33 4.09 6.06
N GLU A 47 -3.82 4.75 7.10
CA GLU A 47 -2.63 4.29 7.81
C GLU A 47 -2.96 3.07 8.64
N THR A 48 -2.26 1.99 8.38
CA THR A 48 -2.42 0.72 9.08
C THR A 48 -1.08 0.26 9.62
N ARG A 49 -1.07 -0.24 10.85
CA ARG A 49 0.09 -0.86 11.44
C ARG A 49 0.08 -2.35 11.16
N ALA A 50 1.15 -2.86 10.60
CA ALA A 50 1.40 -4.29 10.46
C ALA A 50 2.69 -4.66 11.20
N GLU A 51 2.71 -5.83 11.79
CA GLU A 51 3.87 -6.39 12.48
C GLU A 51 4.26 -7.72 11.85
N THR A 52 5.54 -7.94 11.69
CA THR A 52 6.09 -9.19 11.18
C THR A 52 7.40 -9.51 11.87
N THR A 53 7.74 -10.79 11.94
CA THR A 53 9.05 -11.23 12.42
C THR A 53 10.04 -11.24 11.27
N ILE A 54 11.21 -10.65 11.49
CA ILE A 54 12.32 -10.67 10.52
C ILE A 54 13.29 -11.75 10.98
N ASP A 55 13.22 -12.89 10.33
CA ASP A 55 14.08 -14.05 10.57
C ASP A 55 15.01 -14.35 9.38
N SER A 56 14.83 -13.66 8.28
CA SER A 56 15.56 -13.84 7.03
C SER A 56 15.85 -12.52 6.33
N GLN A 57 16.63 -12.59 5.27
CA GLN A 57 17.00 -11.43 4.44
C GLN A 57 15.77 -10.78 3.78
N PHE A 58 14.79 -11.59 3.42
CA PHE A 58 13.55 -11.16 2.74
C PHE A 58 12.35 -11.45 3.61
N THR A 59 11.50 -10.47 3.75
CA THR A 59 10.24 -10.58 4.50
C THR A 59 9.12 -10.05 3.63
N GLY A 60 7.99 -10.74 3.61
CA GLY A 60 6.81 -10.31 2.87
C GLY A 60 6.22 -9.03 3.45
N ILE A 61 5.73 -8.19 2.58
CA ILE A 61 4.94 -6.99 2.93
C ILE A 61 3.44 -7.30 2.82
N PRO A 62 2.57 -6.58 3.55
CA PRO A 62 1.13 -6.75 3.43
C PRO A 62 0.63 -6.56 2.00
N ASN A 63 -0.40 -7.32 1.59
CA ASN A 63 -0.94 -7.26 0.24
C ASN A 63 -1.60 -5.91 -0.10
N ASP A 64 -2.04 -5.17 0.91
CA ASP A 64 -2.65 -3.86 0.82
C ASP A 64 -1.65 -2.70 0.98
N TRP A 65 -0.35 -3.01 0.96
CA TRP A 65 0.69 -2.01 1.10
C TRP A 65 0.73 -1.06 -0.10
N LEU A 66 0.71 0.23 0.16
CA LEU A 66 0.82 1.29 -0.83
C LEU A 66 2.14 2.06 -0.70
N SER A 67 2.51 2.41 0.52
CA SER A 67 3.78 3.09 0.81
C SER A 67 4.15 2.91 2.28
N THR A 68 5.45 2.97 2.57
CA THR A 68 5.94 2.92 3.95
C THR A 68 5.98 4.33 4.53
N ILE A 69 5.28 4.53 5.63
CA ILE A 69 5.35 5.78 6.41
C ILE A 69 6.50 5.69 7.40
N ARG A 70 6.56 4.60 8.14
CA ARG A 70 7.62 4.34 9.12
C ARG A 70 7.84 2.85 9.25
N PHE A 71 9.11 2.46 9.28
CA PHE A 71 9.52 1.09 9.59
C PHE A 71 10.48 1.10 10.78
N HIS A 72 10.16 0.36 11.83
CA HIS A 72 10.96 0.31 13.05
C HIS A 72 10.94 -1.07 13.69
N LEU A 73 12.00 -1.35 14.45
CA LEU A 73 12.10 -2.56 15.24
C LEU A 73 11.44 -2.36 16.61
N THR A 74 10.64 -3.34 17.04
CA THR A 74 10.01 -3.33 18.35
C THR A 74 10.92 -3.87 19.46
N THR A 75 11.90 -4.73 19.10
CA THR A 75 12.73 -5.49 20.04
C THR A 75 13.97 -4.73 20.53
N SER A 76 14.44 -3.72 19.81
CA SER A 76 15.68 -2.99 20.10
C SER A 76 15.44 -1.50 20.33
N GLY A 77 14.44 -1.16 21.15
CA GLY A 77 14.22 0.21 21.56
C GLY A 77 13.83 1.17 20.43
N THR A 78 12.78 0.85 19.67
CA THR A 78 12.14 1.76 18.69
C THR A 78 13.08 2.40 17.65
N SER A 79 14.15 1.72 17.27
CA SER A 79 15.03 2.21 16.20
C SER A 79 14.33 2.19 14.86
N SER A 80 14.16 3.36 14.24
CA SER A 80 13.69 3.45 12.87
C SER A 80 14.72 2.91 11.90
N LEU A 81 14.26 2.15 10.92
CA LEU A 81 15.07 1.68 9.80
C LEU A 81 15.09 2.75 8.71
N ASN A 82 16.26 2.95 8.11
CA ASN A 82 16.42 3.89 7.01
C ASN A 82 16.20 3.20 5.67
N PHE A 83 15.48 3.85 4.77
CA PHE A 83 15.32 3.38 3.40
C PHE A 83 16.64 3.51 2.64
N MET A 84 16.98 2.47 1.88
CA MET A 84 18.14 2.43 1.02
C MET A 84 17.76 1.77 -0.31
N SER A 85 18.33 2.22 -1.42
CA SER A 85 18.08 1.56 -2.71
C SER A 85 18.59 0.11 -2.68
N LEU A 86 17.94 -0.78 -3.43
CA LEU A 86 18.32 -2.19 -3.45
C LEU A 86 19.78 -2.39 -3.88
N ALA A 87 20.25 -1.65 -4.88
CA ALA A 87 21.63 -1.73 -5.36
C ALA A 87 22.64 -1.33 -4.27
N THR A 88 22.38 -0.23 -3.56
CA THR A 88 23.21 0.24 -2.45
C THR A 88 23.18 -0.74 -1.28
N MET A 89 22.03 -1.33 -0.99
CA MET A 89 21.90 -2.36 0.05
C MET A 89 22.74 -3.58 -0.26
N GLN A 90 22.68 -4.08 -1.48
CA GLN A 90 23.46 -5.23 -1.93
C GLN A 90 24.97 -4.97 -1.88
N SER A 91 25.41 -3.80 -2.34
CA SER A 91 26.80 -3.37 -2.26
C SER A 91 27.31 -3.27 -0.82
N SER A 92 26.51 -2.69 0.06
CA SER A 92 26.82 -2.57 1.48
C SER A 92 26.93 -3.93 2.18
N ARG A 93 26.07 -4.87 1.84
CA ARG A 93 26.12 -6.24 2.37
C ARG A 93 27.35 -6.99 1.89
N ALA A 94 27.67 -6.88 0.61
CA ALA A 94 28.87 -7.50 0.05
C ALA A 94 30.15 -6.95 0.71
N ALA A 95 30.23 -5.63 0.93
CA ALA A 95 31.35 -5.00 1.61
C ALA A 95 31.52 -5.46 3.06
N ARG A 96 30.45 -5.87 3.72
CA ARG A 96 30.45 -6.40 5.09
C ARG A 96 30.52 -7.93 5.16
N ASN A 97 30.83 -8.57 4.05
CA ASN A 97 30.92 -10.03 3.96
C ASN A 97 29.65 -10.76 4.39
N ASN A 98 28.48 -10.17 4.10
CA ASN A 98 27.15 -10.67 4.47
C ASN A 98 26.97 -10.94 5.98
N SER A 99 27.67 -10.19 6.83
CA SER A 99 27.54 -10.36 8.28
C SER A 99 26.10 -10.15 8.76
N THR A 100 25.69 -10.94 9.74
CA THR A 100 24.40 -10.85 10.39
C THR A 100 24.43 -9.90 11.59
N GLY A 101 23.31 -9.30 11.91
CA GLY A 101 23.16 -8.40 13.06
C GLY A 101 21.82 -7.70 13.06
N THR A 102 21.61 -6.78 14.01
CA THR A 102 20.40 -5.98 14.05
C THR A 102 20.30 -5.10 12.80
N PRO A 103 19.20 -5.20 12.02
CA PRO A 103 19.04 -4.38 10.83
C PRO A 103 18.92 -2.90 11.16
N THR A 104 19.55 -2.06 10.36
CA THR A 104 19.48 -0.59 10.44
C THR A 104 18.85 0.05 9.21
N ASN A 105 18.84 -0.69 8.11
CA ASN A 105 18.33 -0.23 6.83
C ASN A 105 17.39 -1.26 6.22
N TYR A 106 16.51 -0.79 5.35
CA TYR A 106 15.63 -1.64 4.56
C TYR A 106 15.59 -1.20 3.10
N SER A 107 15.23 -2.09 2.24
CA SER A 107 14.99 -1.85 0.82
C SER A 107 13.73 -2.57 0.38
N LEU A 108 13.08 -2.05 -0.64
CA LEU A 108 11.92 -2.67 -1.26
C LEU A 108 12.37 -3.37 -2.54
N ASN A 109 11.94 -4.60 -2.69
CA ASN A 109 12.16 -5.39 -3.89
C ASN A 109 10.79 -5.85 -4.41
N SER A 110 10.50 -5.59 -5.68
CA SER A 110 9.37 -6.22 -6.35
C SER A 110 9.78 -7.64 -6.75
N SER A 111 9.29 -8.64 -6.06
CA SER A 111 9.34 -10.00 -6.59
C SER A 111 8.34 -10.09 -7.75
N GLN A 112 8.84 -10.37 -8.94
CA GLN A 112 8.02 -10.81 -10.05
C GLN A 112 7.60 -12.25 -9.84
#